data_48613d3541903e0623e3f83c5783bdcc
#
_entry.id   48613d3541903e0623e3f83c5783bdcc
#
_cell.length_a   1.000
_cell.length_b   1.000
_cell.length_c   1.000
_cell.angle_alpha   90.00
_cell.angle_beta   90.00
_cell.angle_gamma   90.00
#
_symmetry.space_group_name_H-M   'P 1'
#
loop_
_entity.id
_entity.type
_entity.pdbx_description
1 polymer ?
#
loop_
_entity_poly.entity_id
_entity_poly.type
_entity_poly.pdbx_seq_one_letter_code
_entity_poly.pdbx_strand_id
1 'polypeptide(L)'
;KKNIILAGALTLMAAAISACAPAGSNSNKKGLEAYQNGDYQNAVYLFKQAITQEPSEDAYYCNLGQAYCAQGYYEEAIESFTQALQLGGSSFYSYRGMGLAYNGLEEYEKAIESFQQAIEAAGSLDSSCRLDVVGYRAEAKMKLGDYEGSLEDYNELIEAGYRLRDIYQLTGNVYLLMDDVDQALHCYQECLDIDNRNYEGYLTMADALKKAEAEEARKVVLNAALEVIPYEAKDWCYRGRIYLELEQTDEAFSAFEESYNKGYAQAGYYLGYCYELQGKSEEAINLYQEQIKHDPQDAGLYNQLSSCLVRQGEYQDALIMIQKGMQLADESQMADFLWNESICYEKMGNYDTAIEKLMSYLEQYPADKDAKKELAFLYSR
;
A
#
# COMPACT_ATOMS: atom_id res chain seq x y z
N LYS A 1 1.08 -15.24 -11.38
CA LYS A 1 1.69 -14.05 -11.99
C LYS A 1 0.76 -12.83 -11.95
N LYS A 2 -0.55 -12.94 -12.32
CA LYS A 2 -1.47 -11.81 -12.47
C LYS A 2 -1.78 -11.04 -11.18
N ASN A 3 -1.71 -11.64 -10.00
CA ASN A 3 -2.11 -10.99 -8.74
C ASN A 3 -1.01 -10.14 -8.07
N ILE A 4 0.18 -10.06 -8.66
CA ILE A 4 1.36 -9.50 -7.98
C ILE A 4 1.73 -8.10 -8.51
N ILE A 5 1.33 -7.75 -9.73
CA ILE A 5 1.64 -6.44 -10.36
C ILE A 5 0.65 -5.34 -9.93
N LEU A 6 -0.48 -5.72 -9.30
CA LEU A 6 -1.57 -4.84 -8.88
C LEU A 6 -1.27 -3.95 -7.66
N ALA A 7 -0.08 -4.03 -7.07
CA ALA A 7 0.29 -3.26 -5.88
C ALA A 7 0.76 -1.82 -6.19
N GLY A 8 0.17 -1.17 -7.17
CA GLY A 8 0.37 0.23 -7.49
C GLY A 8 -0.96 0.89 -7.84
N ALA A 9 -2.04 0.42 -7.20
CA ALA A 9 -3.34 1.06 -7.36
C ALA A 9 -3.20 2.54 -7.03
N LEU A 10 -3.62 3.39 -7.96
CA LEU A 10 -3.95 4.77 -7.65
C LEU A 10 -4.85 4.74 -6.42
N THR A 11 -4.30 4.99 -5.24
CA THR A 11 -5.08 5.57 -4.18
C THR A 11 -5.45 6.98 -4.64
N LEU A 12 -6.35 7.04 -5.61
CA LEU A 12 -7.15 8.22 -5.91
C LEU A 12 -8.06 8.39 -4.71
N MET A 13 -7.41 8.60 -3.54
CA MET A 13 -8.14 8.86 -2.33
C MET A 13 -9.05 10.04 -2.56
N ALA A 14 -10.31 9.75 -2.50
CA ALA A 14 -11.44 10.63 -2.41
C ALA A 14 -11.14 11.89 -1.57
N ALA A 15 -10.45 12.82 -2.16
CA ALA A 15 -10.63 14.19 -1.75
C ALA A 15 -11.93 14.67 -2.40
N ALA A 16 -12.89 14.88 -1.65
CA ALA A 16 -14.10 15.64 -1.93
C ALA A 16 -15.39 14.91 -1.59
N ILE A 17 -15.65 14.83 -0.31
CA ILE A 17 -16.99 15.14 0.15
C ILE A 17 -17.16 16.64 -0.13
N SER A 18 -17.34 17.04 -1.32
CA SER A 18 -17.56 18.44 -1.57
C SER A 18 -18.58 18.62 -2.61
N ALA A 19 -19.71 18.38 -2.56
CA ALA A 19 -20.72 18.90 -3.43
C ALA A 19 -22.06 18.18 -3.42
N CYS A 20 -22.26 17.16 -2.58
CA CYS A 20 -23.58 16.59 -2.50
C CYS A 20 -24.53 17.33 -1.54
N ALA A 21 -24.09 18.32 -0.75
CA ALA A 21 -25.00 18.88 0.23
C ALA A 21 -25.02 20.38 0.38
N PRO A 22 -26.20 21.03 0.32
CA PRO A 22 -26.44 22.14 1.21
C PRO A 22 -26.33 21.66 2.66
N ALA A 23 -25.74 22.44 3.54
CA ALA A 23 -25.59 22.15 4.97
C ALA A 23 -26.96 22.18 5.69
N GLY A 24 -27.90 21.27 5.30
CA GLY A 24 -29.28 21.35 5.71
C GLY A 24 -29.53 21.02 7.17
N SER A 25 -29.08 19.86 7.65
CA SER A 25 -29.28 19.53 9.06
C SER A 25 -27.99 19.66 9.86
N ASN A 26 -28.11 19.97 11.15
CA ASN A 26 -26.97 20.01 12.06
C ASN A 26 -26.28 18.64 12.16
N SER A 27 -27.06 17.55 12.05
CA SER A 27 -26.53 16.17 12.03
C SER A 27 -25.70 15.90 10.78
N ASN A 28 -26.15 16.32 9.60
CA ASN A 28 -25.38 16.18 8.36
C ASN A 28 -24.04 16.94 8.42
N LYS A 29 -24.07 18.20 8.90
CA LYS A 29 -22.83 18.99 9.04
C LYS A 29 -21.82 18.33 9.97
N LYS A 30 -22.26 17.83 11.13
CA LYS A 30 -21.39 17.07 12.05
C LYS A 30 -20.93 15.76 11.46
N GLY A 31 -21.75 15.09 10.65
CA GLY A 31 -21.38 13.88 9.91
C GLY A 31 -20.26 14.14 8.92
N LEU A 32 -20.31 15.26 8.18
CA LEU A 32 -19.23 15.68 7.28
C LEU A 32 -17.94 16.00 8.04
N GLU A 33 -18.03 16.68 9.18
CA GLU A 33 -16.88 16.96 10.04
C GLU A 33 -16.26 15.64 10.58
N ALA A 34 -17.08 14.69 11.04
CA ALA A 34 -16.62 13.38 11.51
C ALA A 34 -15.92 12.58 10.39
N TYR A 35 -16.50 12.57 9.21
CA TYR A 35 -15.91 11.93 8.03
C TYR A 35 -14.55 12.53 7.67
N GLN A 36 -14.44 13.87 7.63
CA GLN A 36 -13.17 14.57 7.34
C GLN A 36 -12.06 14.26 8.36
N ASN A 37 -12.47 13.97 9.60
CA ASN A 37 -11.57 13.58 10.69
C ASN A 37 -11.25 12.06 10.68
N GLY A 38 -11.78 11.29 9.71
CA GLY A 38 -11.60 9.84 9.65
C GLY A 38 -12.48 9.03 10.60
N ASP A 39 -13.38 9.67 11.35
CA ASP A 39 -14.33 9.00 12.24
C ASP A 39 -15.57 8.55 11.46
N TYR A 40 -15.35 7.57 10.59
CA TYR A 40 -16.37 7.07 9.66
C TYR A 40 -17.56 6.42 10.38
N GLN A 41 -17.33 5.79 11.52
CA GLN A 41 -18.40 5.17 12.31
C GLN A 41 -19.37 6.23 12.84
N ASN A 42 -18.87 7.31 13.40
CA ASN A 42 -19.68 8.43 13.86
C ASN A 42 -20.32 9.19 12.70
N ALA A 43 -19.62 9.30 11.55
CA ALA A 43 -20.17 9.88 10.33
C ALA A 43 -21.44 9.13 9.88
N VAL A 44 -21.38 7.79 9.79
CA VAL A 44 -22.55 6.92 9.46
C VAL A 44 -23.70 7.16 10.43
N TYR A 45 -23.43 7.20 11.74
CA TYR A 45 -24.45 7.45 12.75
C TYR A 45 -25.14 8.82 12.53
N LEU A 46 -24.35 9.85 12.30
CA LEU A 46 -24.85 11.22 12.12
C LEU A 46 -25.62 11.41 10.80
N PHE A 47 -25.17 10.78 9.71
CA PHE A 47 -25.91 10.79 8.45
C PHE A 47 -27.24 10.05 8.57
N LYS A 48 -27.32 8.92 9.27
CA LYS A 48 -28.59 8.25 9.58
C LYS A 48 -29.54 9.11 10.40
N GLN A 49 -29.00 9.88 11.36
CA GLN A 49 -29.81 10.87 12.08
C GLN A 49 -30.33 11.97 11.16
N ALA A 50 -29.52 12.48 10.23
CA ALA A 50 -29.94 13.48 9.26
C ALA A 50 -31.08 12.96 8.37
N ILE A 51 -30.96 11.74 7.85
CA ILE A 51 -31.97 11.06 7.06
C ILE A 51 -33.29 10.88 7.86
N THR A 52 -33.19 10.56 9.16
CA THR A 52 -34.40 10.44 10.01
C THR A 52 -35.12 11.77 10.15
N GLN A 53 -34.40 12.91 10.15
CA GLN A 53 -34.97 14.25 10.23
C GLN A 53 -35.58 14.72 8.90
N GLU A 54 -34.88 14.45 7.79
CA GLU A 54 -35.25 14.89 6.44
C GLU A 54 -35.03 13.73 5.44
N PRO A 55 -35.97 12.74 5.37
CA PRO A 55 -35.76 11.51 4.59
C PRO A 55 -35.85 11.69 3.06
N SER A 56 -36.25 12.86 2.59
CA SER A 56 -36.32 13.20 1.16
C SER A 56 -35.05 13.90 0.63
N GLU A 57 -34.06 14.14 1.48
CA GLU A 57 -32.83 14.82 1.10
C GLU A 57 -31.80 13.82 0.55
N ASP A 58 -31.67 13.79 -0.77
CA ASP A 58 -30.81 12.84 -1.50
C ASP A 58 -29.33 12.91 -1.10
N ALA A 59 -28.86 14.12 -0.79
CA ALA A 59 -27.47 14.36 -0.41
C ALA A 59 -27.06 13.59 0.86
N TYR A 60 -27.98 13.36 1.80
CA TYR A 60 -27.64 12.61 3.02
C TYR A 60 -27.40 11.12 2.73
N TYR A 61 -28.15 10.55 1.79
CA TYR A 61 -27.91 9.18 1.34
C TYR A 61 -26.59 9.04 0.58
N CYS A 62 -26.25 10.05 -0.24
CA CYS A 62 -24.96 10.08 -0.92
C CYS A 62 -23.79 10.14 0.08
N ASN A 63 -23.87 11.00 1.09
CA ASN A 63 -22.89 11.09 2.17
C ASN A 63 -22.79 9.82 2.99
N LEU A 64 -23.94 9.17 3.28
CA LEU A 64 -24.00 7.89 3.98
C LEU A 64 -23.30 6.79 3.16
N GLY A 65 -23.56 6.71 1.85
CA GLY A 65 -22.90 5.76 0.95
C GLY A 65 -21.38 5.93 0.92
N GLN A 66 -20.89 7.18 0.89
CA GLN A 66 -19.46 7.48 0.97
C GLN A 66 -18.85 7.02 2.30
N ALA A 67 -19.55 7.24 3.42
CA ALA A 67 -19.07 6.83 4.73
C ALA A 67 -19.04 5.29 4.87
N TYR A 68 -19.98 4.59 4.25
CA TYR A 68 -19.97 3.14 4.17
C TYR A 68 -18.83 2.61 3.30
N CYS A 69 -18.56 3.22 2.13
CA CYS A 69 -17.39 2.87 1.31
C CYS A 69 -16.09 3.00 2.09
N ALA A 70 -15.94 4.08 2.88
CA ALA A 70 -14.76 4.31 3.70
C ALA A 70 -14.55 3.28 4.82
N GLN A 71 -15.62 2.57 5.21
CA GLN A 71 -15.57 1.47 6.18
C GLN A 71 -15.50 0.08 5.53
N GLY A 72 -15.55 -0.01 4.20
CA GLY A 72 -15.59 -1.29 3.49
C GLY A 72 -16.99 -1.96 3.45
N TYR A 73 -18.06 -1.26 3.87
CA TYR A 73 -19.42 -1.75 3.79
C TYR A 73 -20.04 -1.41 2.43
N TYR A 74 -19.57 -2.12 1.39
CA TYR A 74 -19.84 -1.76 0.01
C TYR A 74 -21.29 -2.03 -0.43
N GLU A 75 -21.93 -3.07 0.06
CA GLU A 75 -23.33 -3.37 -0.22
C GLU A 75 -24.24 -2.27 0.33
N GLU A 76 -24.04 -1.85 1.58
CA GLU A 76 -24.81 -0.77 2.20
C GLU A 76 -24.53 0.59 1.51
N ALA A 77 -23.34 0.76 0.98
CA ALA A 77 -22.99 1.94 0.19
C ALA A 77 -23.82 1.98 -1.11
N ILE A 78 -23.90 0.87 -1.83
CA ILE A 78 -24.67 0.74 -3.08
C ILE A 78 -26.16 1.01 -2.80
N GLU A 79 -26.73 0.46 -1.73
CA GLU A 79 -28.12 0.73 -1.32
C GLU A 79 -28.34 2.24 -1.08
N SER A 80 -27.40 2.88 -0.37
CA SER A 80 -27.48 4.31 -0.05
C SER A 80 -27.41 5.16 -1.32
N PHE A 81 -26.49 4.89 -2.24
CA PHE A 81 -26.40 5.61 -3.51
C PHE A 81 -27.64 5.37 -4.39
N THR A 82 -28.20 4.17 -4.37
CA THR A 82 -29.45 3.85 -5.08
C THR A 82 -30.62 4.68 -4.54
N GLN A 83 -30.73 4.84 -3.22
CA GLN A 83 -31.74 5.71 -2.62
C GLN A 83 -31.53 7.19 -3.00
N ALA A 84 -30.29 7.68 -3.03
CA ALA A 84 -29.98 9.02 -3.49
C ALA A 84 -30.48 9.25 -4.94
N LEU A 85 -30.23 8.30 -5.85
CA LEU A 85 -30.73 8.36 -7.22
C LEU A 85 -32.27 8.38 -7.31
N GLN A 86 -32.96 7.55 -6.52
CA GLN A 86 -34.43 7.49 -6.50
C GLN A 86 -35.06 8.78 -6.02
N LEU A 87 -34.38 9.53 -5.16
CA LEU A 87 -34.81 10.86 -4.69
C LEU A 87 -34.48 11.98 -5.66
N GLY A 88 -33.84 11.70 -6.78
CA GLY A 88 -33.45 12.69 -7.79
C GLY A 88 -32.11 13.37 -7.53
N GLY A 89 -31.27 12.75 -6.71
CA GLY A 89 -29.92 13.22 -6.41
C GLY A 89 -28.99 13.22 -7.60
N SER A 90 -27.78 13.79 -7.40
CA SER A 90 -26.79 13.87 -8.45
C SER A 90 -26.40 12.51 -8.98
N SER A 91 -26.74 12.26 -10.24
CA SER A 91 -26.40 10.99 -10.92
C SER A 91 -24.89 10.79 -10.99
N PHE A 92 -24.10 11.84 -11.20
CA PHE A 92 -22.65 11.77 -11.25
C PHE A 92 -22.03 11.19 -9.96
N TYR A 93 -22.36 11.80 -8.80
CA TYR A 93 -21.77 11.38 -7.52
C TYR A 93 -22.27 10.01 -7.07
N SER A 94 -23.54 9.70 -7.32
CA SER A 94 -24.11 8.41 -6.97
C SER A 94 -23.51 7.28 -7.80
N TYR A 95 -23.43 7.43 -9.12
CA TYR A 95 -22.83 6.42 -9.99
C TYR A 95 -21.30 6.28 -9.76
N ARG A 96 -20.59 7.40 -9.53
CA ARG A 96 -19.18 7.34 -9.13
C ARG A 96 -19.00 6.55 -7.83
N GLY A 97 -19.85 6.79 -6.83
CA GLY A 97 -19.83 6.08 -5.56
C GLY A 97 -20.17 4.59 -5.70
N MET A 98 -21.17 4.25 -6.52
CA MET A 98 -21.51 2.85 -6.83
C MET A 98 -20.34 2.16 -7.55
N GLY A 99 -19.70 2.81 -8.50
CA GLY A 99 -18.52 2.28 -9.19
C GLY A 99 -17.38 1.96 -8.22
N LEU A 100 -17.09 2.85 -7.27
CA LEU A 100 -16.10 2.60 -6.23
C LEU A 100 -16.50 1.43 -5.30
N ALA A 101 -17.78 1.32 -4.93
CA ALA A 101 -18.27 0.24 -4.09
C ALA A 101 -18.19 -1.12 -4.83
N TYR A 102 -18.62 -1.19 -6.10
CA TYR A 102 -18.48 -2.39 -6.92
C TYR A 102 -16.98 -2.77 -7.14
N ASN A 103 -16.11 -1.79 -7.31
CA ASN A 103 -14.66 -2.05 -7.39
C ASN A 103 -14.12 -2.65 -6.08
N GLY A 104 -14.64 -2.20 -4.92
CA GLY A 104 -14.31 -2.76 -3.61
C GLY A 104 -14.82 -4.19 -3.40
N LEU A 105 -15.95 -4.55 -4.05
CA LEU A 105 -16.48 -5.92 -4.10
C LEU A 105 -15.82 -6.80 -5.17
N GLU A 106 -14.85 -6.26 -5.92
CA GLU A 106 -14.21 -6.92 -7.07
C GLU A 106 -15.18 -7.27 -8.21
N GLU A 107 -16.36 -6.61 -8.25
CA GLU A 107 -17.36 -6.73 -9.31
C GLU A 107 -17.05 -5.74 -10.44
N TYR A 108 -15.94 -5.95 -11.13
CA TYR A 108 -15.33 -4.97 -12.04
C TYR A 108 -16.22 -4.60 -13.23
N GLU A 109 -17.02 -5.51 -13.78
CA GLU A 109 -17.95 -5.21 -14.86
C GLU A 109 -19.01 -4.18 -14.41
N LYS A 110 -19.58 -4.35 -13.21
CA LYS A 110 -20.55 -3.39 -12.67
C LYS A 110 -19.91 -2.06 -12.30
N ALA A 111 -18.65 -2.11 -11.82
CA ALA A 111 -17.87 -0.91 -11.56
C ALA A 111 -17.67 -0.09 -12.85
N ILE A 112 -17.25 -0.72 -13.94
CA ILE A 112 -17.03 -0.11 -15.26
C ILE A 112 -18.34 0.52 -15.76
N GLU A 113 -19.47 -0.20 -15.68
CA GLU A 113 -20.78 0.31 -16.07
C GLU A 113 -21.17 1.55 -15.24
N SER A 114 -20.99 1.49 -13.93
CA SER A 114 -21.31 2.61 -13.04
C SER A 114 -20.41 3.82 -13.32
N PHE A 115 -19.13 3.63 -13.55
CA PHE A 115 -18.21 4.71 -13.93
C PHE A 115 -18.60 5.31 -15.30
N GLN A 116 -19.01 4.49 -16.27
CA GLN A 116 -19.49 4.97 -17.55
C GLN A 116 -20.71 5.89 -17.37
N GLN A 117 -21.69 5.47 -16.55
CA GLN A 117 -22.88 6.27 -16.22
C GLN A 117 -22.51 7.58 -15.51
N ALA A 118 -21.51 7.56 -14.64
CA ALA A 118 -20.98 8.76 -14.00
C ALA A 118 -20.36 9.73 -15.04
N ILE A 119 -19.55 9.23 -15.96
CA ILE A 119 -18.92 10.02 -17.03
C ILE A 119 -19.98 10.70 -17.90
N GLU A 120 -21.03 9.96 -18.29
CA GLU A 120 -22.16 10.49 -19.07
C GLU A 120 -22.95 11.55 -18.29
N ALA A 121 -23.10 11.37 -16.99
CA ALA A 121 -23.80 12.29 -16.10
C ALA A 121 -22.96 13.53 -15.70
N ALA A 122 -21.66 13.58 -16.03
CA ALA A 122 -20.79 14.67 -15.63
C ALA A 122 -21.22 16.04 -16.19
N GLY A 123 -21.80 16.08 -17.40
CA GLY A 123 -22.41 17.29 -17.95
C GLY A 123 -21.50 18.51 -17.91
N SER A 124 -21.91 19.55 -17.14
CA SER A 124 -21.18 20.80 -16.97
C SER A 124 -20.25 20.84 -15.74
N LEU A 125 -20.01 19.71 -15.09
CA LEU A 125 -19.05 19.62 -14.00
C LEU A 125 -17.64 19.95 -14.50
N ASP A 126 -16.76 20.29 -13.56
CA ASP A 126 -15.34 20.48 -13.84
C ASP A 126 -14.78 19.23 -14.54
N SER A 127 -14.02 19.46 -15.61
CA SER A 127 -13.40 18.39 -16.38
C SER A 127 -12.54 17.45 -15.52
N SER A 128 -11.92 17.97 -14.44
CA SER A 128 -11.14 17.18 -13.49
C SER A 128 -11.98 16.10 -12.79
N CYS A 129 -13.24 16.38 -12.46
CA CYS A 129 -14.15 15.41 -11.86
C CYS A 129 -14.44 14.23 -12.79
N ARG A 130 -14.64 14.54 -14.09
CA ARG A 130 -14.85 13.51 -15.12
C ARG A 130 -13.59 12.68 -15.35
N LEU A 131 -12.44 13.33 -15.46
CA LEU A 131 -11.15 12.66 -15.68
C LEU A 131 -10.77 11.75 -14.51
N ASP A 132 -11.11 12.12 -13.28
CA ASP A 132 -10.96 11.27 -12.10
C ASP A 132 -11.70 9.94 -12.27
N VAL A 133 -12.95 9.99 -12.75
CA VAL A 133 -13.77 8.78 -12.99
C VAL A 133 -13.23 7.94 -14.16
N VAL A 134 -12.68 8.58 -15.20
CA VAL A 134 -11.98 7.87 -16.30
C VAL A 134 -10.82 7.06 -15.71
N GLY A 135 -10.05 7.62 -14.78
CA GLY A 135 -8.96 6.91 -14.10
C GLY A 135 -9.43 5.68 -13.31
N TYR A 136 -10.53 5.79 -12.57
CA TYR A 136 -11.12 4.63 -11.87
C TYR A 136 -11.64 3.56 -12.85
N ARG A 137 -12.23 3.99 -13.97
CA ARG A 137 -12.68 3.04 -15.01
C ARG A 137 -11.51 2.31 -15.65
N ALA A 138 -10.42 3.00 -15.93
CA ALA A 138 -9.19 2.40 -16.43
C ALA A 138 -8.63 1.34 -15.49
N GLU A 139 -8.58 1.65 -14.18
CA GLU A 139 -8.14 0.70 -13.17
C GLU A 139 -9.06 -0.54 -13.09
N ALA A 140 -10.39 -0.35 -13.10
CA ALA A 140 -11.33 -1.45 -13.08
C ALA A 140 -11.20 -2.34 -14.33
N LYS A 141 -11.02 -1.76 -15.52
CA LYS A 141 -10.73 -2.48 -16.77
C LYS A 141 -9.42 -3.29 -16.67
N MET A 142 -8.36 -2.69 -16.13
CA MET A 142 -7.08 -3.38 -15.91
C MET A 142 -7.26 -4.59 -15.01
N LYS A 143 -8.00 -4.46 -13.89
CA LYS A 143 -8.28 -5.56 -12.96
C LYS A 143 -9.14 -6.66 -13.59
N LEU A 144 -10.08 -6.29 -14.46
CA LEU A 144 -10.89 -7.23 -15.23
C LEU A 144 -10.05 -7.98 -16.28
N GLY A 145 -8.90 -7.44 -16.69
CA GLY A 145 -8.06 -7.97 -17.75
C GLY A 145 -8.34 -7.38 -19.12
N ASP A 146 -9.18 -6.34 -19.20
CA ASP A 146 -9.39 -5.51 -20.41
C ASP A 146 -8.27 -4.46 -20.48
N TYR A 147 -7.08 -4.93 -20.90
CA TYR A 147 -5.88 -4.08 -20.92
C TYR A 147 -5.94 -3.02 -22.02
N GLU A 148 -6.45 -3.38 -23.20
CA GLU A 148 -6.63 -2.44 -24.30
C GLU A 148 -7.60 -1.33 -23.92
N GLY A 149 -8.75 -1.66 -23.33
CA GLY A 149 -9.71 -0.66 -22.87
C GLY A 149 -9.16 0.21 -21.73
N SER A 150 -8.29 -0.35 -20.87
CA SER A 150 -7.59 0.41 -19.83
C SER A 150 -6.62 1.42 -20.44
N LEU A 151 -5.84 1.01 -21.45
CA LEU A 151 -4.91 1.89 -22.17
C LEU A 151 -5.63 3.01 -22.92
N GLU A 152 -6.82 2.76 -23.49
CA GLU A 152 -7.64 3.80 -24.10
C GLU A 152 -8.00 4.90 -23.10
N ASP A 153 -8.44 4.51 -21.89
CA ASP A 153 -8.79 5.44 -20.82
C ASP A 153 -7.57 6.21 -20.31
N TYR A 154 -6.42 5.54 -20.10
CA TYR A 154 -5.20 6.22 -19.68
C TYR A 154 -4.67 7.18 -20.76
N ASN A 155 -4.79 6.82 -22.06
CA ASN A 155 -4.42 7.74 -23.14
C ASN A 155 -5.31 8.99 -23.14
N GLU A 156 -6.61 8.88 -22.88
CA GLU A 156 -7.49 10.05 -22.69
C GLU A 156 -6.98 10.96 -21.57
N LEU A 157 -6.50 10.41 -20.46
CA LEU A 157 -5.95 11.19 -19.34
C LEU A 157 -4.61 11.83 -19.70
N ILE A 158 -3.75 11.15 -20.44
CA ILE A 158 -2.47 11.68 -20.93
C ILE A 158 -2.72 12.86 -21.91
N GLU A 159 -3.61 12.71 -22.86
CA GLU A 159 -3.98 13.76 -23.83
C GLU A 159 -4.58 14.98 -23.11
N ALA A 160 -5.33 14.78 -22.04
CA ALA A 160 -5.88 15.85 -21.21
C ALA A 160 -4.83 16.51 -20.29
N GLY A 161 -3.61 16.02 -20.20
CA GLY A 161 -2.58 16.50 -19.29
C GLY A 161 -2.89 16.22 -17.82
N TYR A 162 -3.71 15.20 -17.51
CA TYR A 162 -4.21 14.93 -16.18
C TYR A 162 -3.27 13.97 -15.41
N ARG A 163 -2.69 14.46 -14.29
CA ARG A 163 -1.82 13.65 -13.40
C ARG A 163 -0.77 12.81 -14.14
N LEU A 164 -0.13 13.40 -15.13
CA LEU A 164 0.71 12.72 -16.12
C LEU A 164 1.70 11.71 -15.53
N ARG A 165 2.40 12.09 -14.45
CA ARG A 165 3.40 11.21 -13.82
C ARG A 165 2.78 9.88 -13.38
N ASP A 166 1.68 9.95 -12.61
CA ASP A 166 1.03 8.76 -12.05
C ASP A 166 0.39 7.92 -13.16
N ILE A 167 -0.20 8.57 -14.16
CA ILE A 167 -0.82 7.90 -15.31
C ILE A 167 0.22 7.18 -16.16
N TYR A 168 1.37 7.80 -16.44
CA TYR A 168 2.44 7.11 -17.16
C TYR A 168 2.95 5.88 -16.41
N GLN A 169 3.10 5.97 -15.09
CA GLN A 169 3.50 4.82 -14.28
C GLN A 169 2.47 3.68 -14.38
N LEU A 170 1.17 3.99 -14.29
CA LEU A 170 0.10 3.00 -14.41
C LEU A 170 0.01 2.41 -15.82
N THR A 171 0.16 3.24 -16.85
CA THR A 171 0.21 2.79 -18.25
C THR A 171 1.35 1.79 -18.44
N GLY A 172 2.53 2.08 -17.90
CA GLY A 172 3.66 1.15 -17.90
C GLY A 172 3.33 -0.18 -17.21
N ASN A 173 2.62 -0.14 -16.07
CA ASN A 173 2.18 -1.36 -15.39
C ASN A 173 1.20 -2.19 -16.24
N VAL A 174 0.30 -1.55 -17.00
CA VAL A 174 -0.59 -2.26 -17.93
C VAL A 174 0.22 -2.95 -19.03
N TYR A 175 1.21 -2.28 -19.61
CA TYR A 175 2.09 -2.90 -20.60
C TYR A 175 2.85 -4.12 -20.04
N LEU A 176 3.29 -4.08 -18.76
CA LEU A 176 3.89 -5.27 -18.13
C LEU A 176 2.90 -6.42 -17.99
N LEU A 177 1.61 -6.15 -17.75
CA LEU A 177 0.57 -7.18 -17.72
C LEU A 177 0.30 -7.79 -19.11
N MET A 178 0.64 -7.05 -20.18
CA MET A 178 0.59 -7.49 -21.58
C MET A 178 1.90 -8.14 -22.06
N ASP A 179 2.88 -8.31 -21.17
CA ASP A 179 4.24 -8.79 -21.46
C ASP A 179 5.03 -7.86 -22.43
N ASP A 180 4.63 -6.58 -22.57
CA ASP A 180 5.32 -5.58 -23.40
C ASP A 180 6.25 -4.70 -22.56
N VAL A 181 7.44 -5.23 -22.27
CA VAL A 181 8.44 -4.56 -21.42
C VAL A 181 8.99 -3.28 -22.07
N ASP A 182 9.08 -3.24 -23.41
CA ASP A 182 9.64 -2.08 -24.12
C ASP A 182 8.72 -0.86 -23.99
N GLN A 183 7.41 -1.05 -24.17
CA GLN A 183 6.42 0.01 -23.96
C GLN A 183 6.32 0.41 -22.47
N ALA A 184 6.43 -0.55 -21.57
CA ALA A 184 6.48 -0.25 -20.14
C ALA A 184 7.66 0.67 -19.78
N LEU A 185 8.87 0.36 -20.27
CA LEU A 185 10.05 1.20 -20.08
C LEU A 185 9.89 2.59 -20.68
N HIS A 186 9.26 2.71 -21.85
CA HIS A 186 8.97 4.01 -22.46
C HIS A 186 8.07 4.85 -21.55
N CYS A 187 6.97 4.27 -21.05
CA CYS A 187 6.07 4.97 -20.12
C CYS A 187 6.77 5.35 -18.82
N TYR A 188 7.63 4.49 -18.28
CA TYR A 188 8.41 4.80 -17.09
C TYR A 188 9.40 5.94 -17.33
N GLN A 189 10.02 6.01 -18.51
CA GLN A 189 10.88 7.12 -18.87
C GLN A 189 10.10 8.44 -18.90
N GLU A 190 8.91 8.48 -19.52
CA GLU A 190 8.03 9.66 -19.53
C GLU A 190 7.66 10.09 -18.11
N CYS A 191 7.36 9.11 -17.22
CA CYS A 191 7.11 9.37 -15.80
C CYS A 191 8.31 10.04 -15.11
N LEU A 192 9.54 9.55 -15.35
CA LEU A 192 10.77 10.03 -14.78
C LEU A 192 11.21 11.39 -15.35
N ASP A 193 10.89 11.68 -16.61
CA ASP A 193 11.17 12.98 -17.24
C ASP A 193 10.33 14.11 -16.59
N ILE A 194 9.18 13.76 -16.00
CA ILE A 194 8.34 14.72 -15.26
C ILE A 194 8.93 14.98 -13.86
N ASP A 195 9.42 13.94 -13.16
CA ASP A 195 10.01 14.06 -11.82
C ASP A 195 11.09 13.00 -11.62
N ASN A 196 12.31 13.31 -12.02
CA ASN A 196 13.46 12.42 -11.89
C ASN A 196 13.99 12.29 -10.46
N ARG A 197 13.51 13.07 -9.50
CA ARG A 197 13.94 13.00 -8.10
C ARG A 197 13.05 12.11 -7.24
N ASN A 198 12.02 11.53 -7.81
CA ASN A 198 11.13 10.61 -7.12
C ASN A 198 11.77 9.22 -6.97
N TYR A 199 12.72 9.08 -6.04
CA TYR A 199 13.40 7.80 -5.77
C TYR A 199 12.43 6.66 -5.43
N GLU A 200 11.31 6.97 -4.76
CA GLU A 200 10.28 5.97 -4.46
C GLU A 200 9.61 5.44 -5.73
N GLY A 201 9.40 6.31 -6.72
CA GLY A 201 8.91 5.93 -8.05
C GLY A 201 9.84 4.93 -8.73
N TYR A 202 11.15 5.17 -8.72
CA TYR A 202 12.13 4.22 -9.28
C TYR A 202 12.05 2.83 -8.61
N LEU A 203 11.96 2.79 -7.28
CA LEU A 203 11.84 1.53 -6.56
C LEU A 203 10.52 0.81 -6.84
N THR A 204 9.41 1.56 -6.97
CA THR A 204 8.10 0.99 -7.32
C THR A 204 8.10 0.41 -8.74
N MET A 205 8.69 1.11 -9.71
CA MET A 205 8.85 0.61 -11.07
C MET A 205 9.76 -0.62 -11.13
N ALA A 206 10.86 -0.60 -10.37
CA ALA A 206 11.77 -1.73 -10.29
C ALA A 206 11.10 -2.96 -9.66
N ASP A 207 10.25 -2.79 -8.65
CA ASP A 207 9.46 -3.88 -8.06
C ASP A 207 8.44 -4.45 -9.07
N ALA A 208 7.76 -3.61 -9.85
CA ALA A 208 6.87 -4.05 -10.91
C ALA A 208 7.60 -4.87 -11.98
N LEU A 209 8.78 -4.42 -12.42
CA LEU A 209 9.63 -5.13 -13.37
C LEU A 209 10.17 -6.45 -12.80
N LYS A 210 10.52 -6.50 -11.52
CA LYS A 210 10.93 -7.72 -10.82
C LYS A 210 9.80 -8.76 -10.81
N LYS A 211 8.58 -8.33 -10.53
CA LYS A 211 7.38 -9.18 -10.55
C LYS A 211 7.04 -9.68 -11.96
N ALA A 212 7.35 -8.90 -12.98
CA ALA A 212 7.23 -9.28 -14.38
C ALA A 212 8.40 -10.17 -14.87
N GLU A 213 9.40 -10.46 -14.01
CA GLU A 213 10.62 -11.21 -14.35
C GLU A 213 11.49 -10.52 -15.42
N ALA A 214 11.36 -9.19 -15.57
CA ALA A 214 12.07 -8.35 -16.53
C ALA A 214 13.37 -7.77 -15.93
N GLU A 215 14.33 -8.62 -15.57
CA GLU A 215 15.49 -8.24 -14.75
C GLU A 215 16.41 -7.20 -15.44
N GLU A 216 16.62 -7.30 -16.76
CA GLU A 216 17.47 -6.32 -17.46
C GLU A 216 16.80 -4.93 -17.49
N ALA A 217 15.49 -4.87 -17.72
CA ALA A 217 14.72 -3.62 -17.64
C ALA A 217 14.73 -3.02 -16.23
N ARG A 218 14.63 -3.87 -15.22
CA ARG A 218 14.74 -3.49 -13.80
C ARG A 218 16.08 -2.80 -13.51
N LYS A 219 17.18 -3.38 -13.98
CA LYS A 219 18.52 -2.78 -13.84
C LYS A 219 18.64 -1.42 -14.54
N VAL A 220 18.02 -1.26 -15.70
CA VAL A 220 17.97 0.04 -16.41
C VAL A 220 17.33 1.10 -15.54
N VAL A 221 16.15 0.83 -14.95
CA VAL A 221 15.45 1.78 -14.08
C VAL A 221 16.24 2.09 -12.81
N LEU A 222 16.81 1.08 -12.16
CA LEU A 222 17.61 1.28 -10.94
C LEU A 222 18.91 2.07 -11.21
N ASN A 223 19.59 1.81 -12.32
CA ASN A 223 20.79 2.58 -12.70
C ASN A 223 20.45 4.03 -13.07
N ALA A 224 19.30 4.28 -13.72
CA ALA A 224 18.84 5.64 -13.97
C ALA A 224 18.65 6.44 -12.67
N ALA A 225 18.15 5.81 -11.60
CA ALA A 225 18.05 6.44 -10.28
C ALA A 225 19.42 6.81 -9.68
N LEU A 226 20.46 6.05 -9.99
CA LEU A 226 21.84 6.32 -9.52
C LEU A 226 22.49 7.52 -10.23
N GLU A 227 22.02 7.91 -11.41
CA GLU A 227 22.46 9.14 -12.10
C GLU A 227 21.91 10.41 -11.42
N VAL A 228 20.85 10.31 -10.63
CA VAL A 228 20.29 11.43 -9.89
C VAL A 228 21.21 11.78 -8.71
N ILE A 229 21.62 13.04 -8.63
CA ILE A 229 22.51 13.50 -7.56
C ILE A 229 21.70 13.68 -6.26
N PRO A 230 22.04 12.96 -5.16
CA PRO A 230 21.37 13.12 -3.88
C PRO A 230 21.56 14.52 -3.32
N TYR A 231 20.50 15.12 -2.79
CA TYR A 231 20.53 16.45 -2.19
C TYR A 231 20.28 16.40 -0.68
N GLU A 232 19.25 15.66 -0.27
CA GLU A 232 18.85 15.51 1.13
C GLU A 232 19.40 14.21 1.76
N ALA A 233 19.44 14.16 3.08
CA ALA A 233 19.84 12.95 3.79
C ALA A 233 18.99 11.73 3.40
N LYS A 234 17.68 11.94 3.18
CA LYS A 234 16.72 10.92 2.73
C LYS A 234 17.08 10.35 1.34
N ASP A 235 17.59 11.18 0.43
CA ASP A 235 17.98 10.74 -0.92
C ASP A 235 19.13 9.72 -0.85
N TRP A 236 20.08 9.90 0.07
CA TRP A 236 21.16 8.95 0.31
C TRP A 236 20.63 7.61 0.83
N CYS A 237 19.57 7.61 1.65
CA CYS A 237 18.94 6.39 2.09
C CYS A 237 18.29 5.64 0.92
N TYR A 238 17.55 6.33 0.07
CA TYR A 238 16.99 5.73 -1.15
C TYR A 238 18.08 5.18 -2.07
N ARG A 239 19.17 5.93 -2.25
CA ARG A 239 20.33 5.46 -3.04
C ARG A 239 20.92 4.17 -2.47
N GLY A 240 21.03 4.06 -1.15
CA GLY A 240 21.44 2.83 -0.48
C GLY A 240 20.49 1.66 -0.76
N ARG A 241 19.17 1.89 -0.72
CA ARG A 241 18.16 0.88 -1.06
C ARG A 241 18.29 0.42 -2.53
N ILE A 242 18.55 1.35 -3.45
CA ILE A 242 18.77 1.02 -4.86
C ILE A 242 20.03 0.16 -5.03
N TYR A 243 21.12 0.47 -4.31
CA TYR A 243 22.31 -0.38 -4.32
C TYR A 243 22.06 -1.78 -3.77
N LEU A 244 21.22 -1.93 -2.73
CA LEU A 244 20.81 -3.26 -2.24
C LEU A 244 20.02 -4.05 -3.29
N GLU A 245 19.09 -3.39 -4.01
CA GLU A 245 18.35 -4.02 -5.09
C GLU A 245 19.26 -4.44 -6.27
N LEU A 246 20.41 -3.81 -6.42
CA LEU A 246 21.46 -4.16 -7.40
C LEU A 246 22.52 -5.12 -6.81
N GLU A 247 22.34 -5.62 -5.58
CA GLU A 247 23.28 -6.50 -4.87
C GLU A 247 24.67 -5.86 -4.62
N GLN A 248 24.75 -4.52 -4.65
CA GLN A 248 25.97 -3.73 -4.42
C GLN A 248 26.04 -3.33 -2.94
N THR A 249 26.41 -4.28 -2.09
CA THR A 249 26.30 -4.14 -0.62
C THR A 249 27.27 -3.10 -0.06
N ASP A 250 28.48 -2.95 -0.60
CA ASP A 250 29.47 -1.99 -0.10
C ASP A 250 29.08 -0.54 -0.44
N GLU A 251 28.54 -0.31 -1.63
CA GLU A 251 27.99 0.97 -2.05
C GLU A 251 26.73 1.31 -1.26
N ALA A 252 25.87 0.32 -0.98
CA ALA A 252 24.69 0.47 -0.14
C ALA A 252 25.10 0.90 1.28
N PHE A 253 26.06 0.23 1.88
CA PHE A 253 26.61 0.58 3.18
C PHE A 253 27.07 2.05 3.21
N SER A 254 27.90 2.44 2.25
CA SER A 254 28.43 3.81 2.16
C SER A 254 27.32 4.86 2.03
N ALA A 255 26.29 4.57 1.25
CA ALA A 255 25.15 5.47 1.06
C ALA A 255 24.28 5.58 2.34
N PHE A 256 24.05 4.48 3.04
CA PHE A 256 23.32 4.51 4.31
C PHE A 256 24.10 5.21 5.42
N GLU A 257 25.42 5.00 5.48
CA GLU A 257 26.32 5.69 6.42
C GLU A 257 26.26 7.21 6.19
N GLU A 258 26.33 7.66 4.95
CA GLU A 258 26.23 9.09 4.60
C GLU A 258 24.84 9.65 4.99
N SER A 259 23.75 8.89 4.73
CA SER A 259 22.40 9.26 5.12
C SER A 259 22.27 9.42 6.64
N TYR A 260 22.77 8.44 7.39
CA TYR A 260 22.72 8.41 8.84
C TYR A 260 23.52 9.56 9.45
N ASN A 261 24.75 9.81 8.95
CA ASN A 261 25.60 10.90 9.38
C ASN A 261 25.00 12.29 9.09
N LYS A 262 24.16 12.40 8.07
CA LYS A 262 23.38 13.61 7.76
C LYS A 262 22.10 13.76 8.61
N GLY A 263 21.85 12.83 9.55
CA GLY A 263 20.76 12.90 10.52
C GLY A 263 19.44 12.23 10.10
N TYR A 264 19.44 11.41 9.04
CA TYR A 264 18.26 10.64 8.68
C TYR A 264 18.23 9.32 9.47
N ALA A 265 17.54 9.31 10.60
CA ALA A 265 17.55 8.19 11.57
C ALA A 265 17.14 6.84 10.95
N GLN A 266 16.17 6.84 10.02
CA GLN A 266 15.71 5.61 9.36
C GLN A 266 16.81 4.89 8.57
N ALA A 267 17.87 5.59 8.14
CA ALA A 267 19.02 4.95 7.52
C ALA A 267 19.76 3.98 8.46
N GLY A 268 19.64 4.17 9.78
CA GLY A 268 20.21 3.28 10.78
C GLY A 268 19.68 1.85 10.70
N TYR A 269 18.40 1.68 10.35
CA TYR A 269 17.80 0.38 10.10
C TYR A 269 18.53 -0.38 8.96
N TYR A 270 18.72 0.28 7.82
CA TYR A 270 19.38 -0.32 6.66
C TYR A 270 20.89 -0.50 6.88
N LEU A 271 21.53 0.42 7.61
CA LEU A 271 22.93 0.30 7.98
C LEU A 271 23.17 -0.91 8.88
N GLY A 272 22.28 -1.15 9.86
CA GLY A 272 22.28 -2.37 10.67
C GLY A 272 22.16 -3.63 9.80
N TYR A 273 21.26 -3.63 8.84
CA TYR A 273 21.12 -4.74 7.88
C TYR A 273 22.39 -4.97 7.05
N CYS A 274 23.06 -3.90 6.61
CA CYS A 274 24.36 -4.03 5.92
C CYS A 274 25.44 -4.63 6.83
N TYR A 275 25.48 -4.27 8.10
CA TYR A 275 26.38 -4.91 9.06
C TYR A 275 26.11 -6.41 9.19
N GLU A 276 24.83 -6.82 9.19
CA GLU A 276 24.47 -8.23 9.20
C GLU A 276 24.96 -8.97 7.96
N LEU A 277 24.78 -8.39 6.77
CA LEU A 277 25.28 -8.97 5.52
C LEU A 277 26.81 -9.13 5.52
N GLN A 278 27.52 -8.23 6.20
CA GLN A 278 28.97 -8.30 6.38
C GLN A 278 29.40 -9.25 7.51
N GLY A 279 28.45 -9.89 8.22
CA GLY A 279 28.74 -10.75 9.37
C GLY A 279 29.15 -10.01 10.64
N LYS A 280 28.95 -8.69 10.69
CA LYS A 280 29.26 -7.80 11.83
C LYS A 280 28.04 -7.68 12.74
N SER A 281 27.62 -8.80 13.33
CA SER A 281 26.37 -8.86 14.09
C SER A 281 26.41 -8.02 15.38
N GLU A 282 27.58 -7.83 15.98
CA GLU A 282 27.70 -7.03 17.20
C GLU A 282 27.46 -5.53 16.90
N GLU A 283 27.99 -5.03 15.79
CA GLU A 283 27.77 -3.67 15.31
C GLU A 283 26.28 -3.44 14.95
N ALA A 284 25.64 -4.42 14.31
CA ALA A 284 24.23 -4.36 13.98
C ALA A 284 23.36 -4.28 15.25
N ILE A 285 23.63 -5.13 16.24
CA ILE A 285 22.93 -5.15 17.54
C ILE A 285 23.05 -3.79 18.25
N ASN A 286 24.27 -3.26 18.34
CA ASN A 286 24.51 -1.97 18.97
C ASN A 286 23.72 -0.85 18.29
N LEU A 287 23.70 -0.85 16.96
CA LEU A 287 22.97 0.15 16.18
C LEU A 287 21.45 0.03 16.36
N TYR A 288 20.89 -1.17 16.30
CA TYR A 288 19.46 -1.37 16.52
C TYR A 288 19.05 -0.98 17.95
N GLN A 289 19.86 -1.28 18.95
CA GLN A 289 19.61 -0.86 20.32
C GLN A 289 19.65 0.67 20.47
N GLU A 290 20.51 1.36 19.72
CA GLU A 290 20.53 2.82 19.68
C GLU A 290 19.27 3.37 19.01
N GLN A 291 18.88 2.81 17.87
CA GLN A 291 17.67 3.22 17.17
C GLN A 291 16.41 3.03 18.03
N ILE A 292 16.28 1.93 18.74
CA ILE A 292 15.16 1.69 19.69
C ILE A 292 15.09 2.76 20.81
N LYS A 293 16.21 3.33 21.22
CA LYS A 293 16.18 4.45 22.19
C LYS A 293 15.58 5.73 21.59
N HIS A 294 15.74 5.92 20.29
CA HIS A 294 15.19 7.07 19.56
C HIS A 294 13.74 6.85 19.14
N ASP A 295 13.40 5.64 18.70
CA ASP A 295 12.04 5.24 18.35
C ASP A 295 11.64 3.92 19.01
N PRO A 296 11.17 3.97 20.28
CA PRO A 296 10.80 2.77 21.03
C PRO A 296 9.46 2.15 20.58
N GLN A 297 8.76 2.75 19.62
CA GLN A 297 7.47 2.25 19.09
C GLN A 297 7.62 1.55 17.74
N ASP A 298 8.80 1.52 17.14
CA ASP A 298 9.05 0.84 15.89
C ASP A 298 9.22 -0.67 16.09
N ALA A 299 8.16 -1.45 15.79
CA ALA A 299 8.19 -2.92 15.87
C ALA A 299 9.26 -3.54 14.97
N GLY A 300 9.54 -2.94 13.80
CA GLY A 300 10.55 -3.43 12.86
C GLY A 300 11.96 -3.48 13.48
N LEU A 301 12.33 -2.49 14.30
CA LEU A 301 13.62 -2.48 14.99
C LEU A 301 13.76 -3.63 15.99
N TYR A 302 12.67 -3.94 16.73
CA TYR A 302 12.66 -5.08 17.63
C TYR A 302 12.77 -6.42 16.89
N ASN A 303 12.15 -6.53 15.70
CA ASN A 303 12.25 -7.72 14.86
C ASN A 303 13.69 -7.93 14.38
N GLN A 304 14.33 -6.89 13.85
CA GLN A 304 15.74 -6.98 13.40
C GLN A 304 16.69 -7.32 14.55
N LEU A 305 16.53 -6.63 15.69
CA LEU A 305 17.36 -6.93 16.85
C LEU A 305 17.17 -8.37 17.33
N SER A 306 15.92 -8.86 17.40
CA SER A 306 15.65 -10.24 17.80
C SER A 306 16.26 -11.25 16.83
N SER A 307 16.16 -11.01 15.53
CA SER A 307 16.75 -11.86 14.48
C SER A 307 18.27 -11.92 14.59
N CYS A 308 18.93 -10.79 14.87
CA CYS A 308 20.38 -10.77 15.14
C CYS A 308 20.76 -11.60 16.37
N LEU A 309 20.02 -11.43 17.47
CA LEU A 309 20.25 -12.16 18.72
C LEU A 309 20.04 -13.68 18.53
N VAL A 310 19.02 -14.09 17.75
CA VAL A 310 18.80 -15.49 17.38
C VAL A 310 20.02 -16.07 16.66
N ARG A 311 20.56 -15.35 15.69
CA ARG A 311 21.76 -15.80 14.95
C ARG A 311 23.01 -15.89 15.81
N GLN A 312 23.11 -15.06 16.86
CA GLN A 312 24.20 -15.13 17.83
C GLN A 312 23.99 -16.21 18.92
N GLY A 313 22.83 -16.80 18.97
CA GLY A 313 22.48 -17.79 20.01
C GLY A 313 22.00 -17.20 21.33
N GLU A 314 21.76 -15.90 21.37
CA GLU A 314 21.26 -15.14 22.53
C GLU A 314 19.72 -15.25 22.60
N TYR A 315 19.20 -16.49 22.65
CA TYR A 315 17.76 -16.80 22.47
C TYR A 315 16.88 -16.17 23.55
N GLN A 316 17.37 -16.03 24.80
CA GLN A 316 16.58 -15.44 25.88
C GLN A 316 16.38 -13.94 25.66
N ASP A 317 17.44 -13.23 25.26
CA ASP A 317 17.36 -11.80 24.96
C ASP A 317 16.53 -11.56 23.69
N ALA A 318 16.64 -12.46 22.69
CA ALA A 318 15.78 -12.45 21.51
C ALA A 318 14.29 -12.54 21.89
N LEU A 319 13.91 -13.46 22.79
CA LEU A 319 12.52 -13.60 23.26
C LEU A 319 12.00 -12.33 23.94
N ILE A 320 12.84 -11.61 24.69
CA ILE A 320 12.47 -10.33 25.31
C ILE A 320 12.16 -9.29 24.23
N MET A 321 12.97 -9.21 23.15
CA MET A 321 12.75 -8.28 22.06
C MET A 321 11.50 -8.67 21.24
N ILE A 322 11.32 -9.96 20.95
CA ILE A 322 10.13 -10.49 20.29
C ILE A 322 8.87 -10.08 21.04
N GLN A 323 8.81 -10.29 22.36
CA GLN A 323 7.63 -9.95 23.15
C GLN A 323 7.31 -8.44 23.14
N LYS A 324 8.34 -7.60 23.14
CA LYS A 324 8.15 -6.15 23.00
C LYS A 324 7.65 -5.77 21.62
N GLY A 325 8.26 -6.35 20.58
CA GLY A 325 7.87 -6.10 19.19
C GLY A 325 6.43 -6.53 18.91
N MET A 326 5.99 -7.70 19.39
CA MET A 326 4.62 -8.19 19.24
C MET A 326 3.56 -7.28 19.86
N GLN A 327 3.89 -6.51 20.90
CA GLN A 327 2.97 -5.53 21.49
C GLN A 327 2.77 -4.29 20.61
N LEU A 328 3.67 -4.05 19.68
CA LEU A 328 3.71 -2.88 18.80
C LEU A 328 3.36 -3.22 17.35
N ALA A 329 3.51 -4.49 16.97
CA ALA A 329 3.38 -4.99 15.60
C ALA A 329 1.92 -4.93 15.13
N ASP A 330 1.76 -4.58 13.86
CA ASP A 330 0.52 -4.79 13.13
C ASP A 330 0.40 -6.24 12.61
N GLU A 331 -0.71 -6.57 11.96
CA GLU A 331 -0.96 -7.92 11.42
C GLU A 331 0.11 -8.36 10.41
N SER A 332 0.67 -7.44 9.63
CA SER A 332 1.67 -7.75 8.59
C SER A 332 3.03 -8.11 9.18
N GLN A 333 3.37 -7.57 10.33
CA GLN A 333 4.64 -7.77 11.02
C GLN A 333 4.58 -8.97 11.99
N MET A 334 3.40 -9.40 12.39
CA MET A 334 3.20 -10.43 13.43
C MET A 334 3.79 -11.79 13.00
N ALA A 335 3.75 -12.12 11.72
CA ALA A 335 4.26 -13.38 11.19
C ALA A 335 5.73 -13.63 11.55
N ASP A 336 6.58 -12.62 11.33
CA ASP A 336 8.03 -12.74 11.59
C ASP A 336 8.33 -12.96 13.09
N PHE A 337 7.60 -12.27 13.96
CA PHE A 337 7.75 -12.45 15.42
C PHE A 337 7.34 -13.83 15.88
N LEU A 338 6.20 -14.33 15.45
CA LEU A 338 5.71 -15.66 15.80
C LEU A 338 6.66 -16.75 15.30
N TRP A 339 7.18 -16.59 14.10
CA TRP A 339 8.20 -17.49 13.54
C TRP A 339 9.48 -17.48 14.40
N ASN A 340 10.05 -16.29 14.64
CA ASN A 340 11.26 -16.13 15.42
C ASN A 340 11.11 -16.65 16.87
N GLU A 341 9.92 -16.48 17.47
CA GLU A 341 9.61 -17.04 18.80
C GLU A 341 9.72 -18.56 18.80
N SER A 342 9.14 -19.24 17.82
CA SER A 342 9.20 -20.69 17.68
C SER A 342 10.64 -21.20 17.53
N ILE A 343 11.44 -20.51 16.69
CA ILE A 343 12.87 -20.82 16.50
C ILE A 343 13.66 -20.67 17.79
N CYS A 344 13.42 -19.64 18.59
CA CYS A 344 14.09 -19.48 19.87
C CYS A 344 13.86 -20.68 20.79
N TYR A 345 12.62 -21.13 20.94
CA TYR A 345 12.30 -22.27 21.79
C TYR A 345 12.90 -23.58 21.24
N GLU A 346 12.88 -23.78 19.93
CA GLU A 346 13.54 -24.92 19.27
C GLU A 346 15.04 -24.96 19.59
N LYS A 347 15.75 -23.85 19.37
CA LYS A 347 17.20 -23.77 19.60
C LYS A 347 17.58 -23.88 21.08
N MET A 348 16.67 -23.53 21.99
CA MET A 348 16.82 -23.76 23.43
C MET A 348 16.52 -25.23 23.82
N GLY A 349 16.11 -26.08 22.90
CA GLY A 349 15.74 -27.47 23.15
C GLY A 349 14.36 -27.66 23.76
N ASN A 350 13.55 -26.60 23.88
CA ASN A 350 12.18 -26.66 24.39
C ASN A 350 11.21 -26.96 23.23
N TYR A 351 11.26 -28.20 22.75
CA TYR A 351 10.52 -28.64 21.55
C TYR A 351 9.01 -28.59 21.75
N ASP A 352 8.49 -28.90 22.94
CA ASP A 352 7.04 -28.83 23.19
C ASP A 352 6.50 -27.41 23.00
N THR A 353 7.18 -26.43 23.56
CA THR A 353 6.79 -25.02 23.41
C THR A 353 7.00 -24.55 21.97
N ALA A 354 8.08 -24.96 21.31
CA ALA A 354 8.32 -24.63 19.90
C ALA A 354 7.18 -25.15 19.00
N ILE A 355 6.72 -26.39 19.21
CA ILE A 355 5.57 -26.98 18.53
C ILE A 355 4.31 -26.16 18.77
N GLU A 356 4.00 -25.81 20.02
CA GLU A 356 2.82 -24.98 20.37
C GLU A 356 2.83 -23.65 19.63
N LYS A 357 3.98 -22.94 19.65
CA LYS A 357 4.13 -21.64 18.97
C LYS A 357 4.00 -21.76 17.45
N LEU A 358 4.61 -22.78 16.87
CA LEU A 358 4.55 -23.00 15.44
C LEU A 358 3.14 -23.46 14.96
N MET A 359 2.41 -24.17 15.79
CA MET A 359 0.99 -24.49 15.53
C MET A 359 0.14 -23.21 15.56
N SER A 360 0.33 -22.33 16.54
CA SER A 360 -0.36 -21.03 16.61
C SER A 360 -0.03 -20.15 15.40
N TYR A 361 1.21 -20.17 14.92
CA TYR A 361 1.60 -19.53 13.68
C TYR A 361 0.82 -20.09 12.48
N LEU A 362 0.76 -21.41 12.34
CA LEU A 362 0.08 -22.08 11.22
C LEU A 362 -1.45 -21.95 11.25
N GLU A 363 -2.06 -21.67 12.39
CA GLU A 363 -3.47 -21.31 12.48
C GLU A 363 -3.75 -19.98 11.75
N GLN A 364 -2.82 -19.03 11.82
CA GLN A 364 -2.94 -17.72 11.16
C GLN A 364 -2.41 -17.75 9.72
N TYR A 365 -1.37 -18.54 9.45
CA TYR A 365 -0.68 -18.64 8.16
C TYR A 365 -0.70 -20.08 7.61
N PRO A 366 -1.87 -20.66 7.32
CA PRO A 366 -2.00 -22.09 6.98
C PRO A 366 -1.38 -22.48 5.63
N ALA A 367 -1.01 -21.52 4.79
CA ALA A 367 -0.40 -21.77 3.49
C ALA A 367 1.13 -21.91 3.54
N ASP A 368 1.77 -21.57 4.68
CA ASP A 368 3.23 -21.59 4.81
C ASP A 368 3.75 -23.04 4.79
N LYS A 369 4.49 -23.36 3.72
CA LYS A 369 5.04 -24.71 3.49
C LYS A 369 6.29 -24.98 4.34
N ASP A 370 7.06 -23.95 4.64
CA ASP A 370 8.30 -24.08 5.39
C ASP A 370 7.99 -24.26 6.87
N ALA A 371 6.99 -23.53 7.39
CA ALA A 371 6.46 -23.78 8.74
C ALA A 371 5.91 -25.19 8.92
N LYS A 372 5.21 -25.73 7.90
CA LYS A 372 4.73 -27.13 7.94
C LYS A 372 5.86 -28.15 7.96
N LYS A 373 6.93 -27.91 7.20
CA LYS A 373 8.12 -28.78 7.23
C LYS A 373 8.81 -28.73 8.58
N GLU A 374 8.95 -27.53 9.16
CA GLU A 374 9.56 -27.34 10.46
C GLU A 374 8.76 -28.02 11.56
N LEU A 375 7.43 -27.88 11.54
CA LEU A 375 6.55 -28.58 12.49
C LEU A 375 6.71 -30.11 12.40
N ALA A 376 6.77 -30.66 11.18
CA ALA A 376 6.99 -32.09 10.97
C ALA A 376 8.37 -32.55 11.50
N PHE A 377 9.39 -31.70 11.35
CA PHE A 377 10.71 -31.95 11.91
C PHE A 377 10.67 -31.97 13.45
N LEU A 378 10.03 -30.98 14.06
CA LEU A 378 9.92 -30.89 15.53
C LEU A 378 9.19 -32.09 16.14
N TYR A 379 8.14 -32.62 15.49
CA TYR A 379 7.46 -33.86 15.94
C TYR A 379 8.33 -35.12 15.86
N SER A 380 9.44 -35.05 15.15
CA SER A 380 10.38 -36.21 15.04
C SER A 380 11.48 -36.19 16.12
N ARG A 381 11.53 -35.15 16.95
CA ARG A 381 12.52 -34.96 18.03
C ARG A 381 12.06 -35.53 19.33
#